data_57b57346f05f42df349c616de66da2cb
#
_entry.id   57b57346f05f42df349c616de66da2cb
#
_cell.length_a   1.000
_cell.length_b   1.000
_cell.length_c   1.000
_cell.angle_alpha   90.00
_cell.angle_beta   90.00
_cell.angle_gamma   90.00
#
_symmetry.space_group_name_H-M   'P 1'
#
loop_
_entity.id
_entity.type
_entity.pdbx_description
1 polymer ?
#
loop_
_entity_poly.entity_id
_entity_poly.type
_entity_poly.pdbx_seq_one_letter_code
_entity_poly.pdbx_strand_id
1 'polypeptide(L)'
;MPKLSIITITYQAEAYLERTLKSVVEQGCADEIDYVVVDGASKDRTLEIIEANKQHIQQFISEKDKGIYDAMNKGMQLAKGDYLLFLNAGDTFASATTLKNILQELDQNPDVLYGEAVFVNNDGESIGLRSEATPHKLPASLTWKDFRFGMLICHQAFISKRSISPLFNLSYKLSSDIDWEIQVLKKSQTILKSKAPICNYLMGGASVQNLKKSWNERYDVLKSHFGLIPNIVNHLIIVLRGLIFALKKQGKYW
;
A
#
# COMPACT_ATOMS: atom_id res chain seq x y z
N MET A 1 -7.72 2.61 23.17
CA MET A 1 -7.96 1.99 21.85
C MET A 1 -6.65 2.05 21.06
N PRO A 2 -6.32 1.08 20.24
CA PRO A 2 -5.11 1.12 19.43
C PRO A 2 -5.16 2.33 18.49
N LYS A 3 -4.01 2.97 18.28
CA LYS A 3 -3.91 4.14 17.41
C LYS A 3 -3.89 3.76 15.94
N LEU A 4 -3.24 2.65 15.61
CA LEU A 4 -3.03 2.20 14.23
C LEU A 4 -3.42 0.72 14.09
N SER A 5 -4.24 0.38 13.09
CA SER A 5 -4.37 -1.00 12.61
C SER A 5 -3.39 -1.23 11.46
N ILE A 6 -2.54 -2.23 11.61
CA ILE A 6 -1.69 -2.75 10.55
C ILE A 6 -2.42 -3.95 9.95
N ILE A 7 -2.68 -3.93 8.66
CA ILE A 7 -3.45 -4.98 7.97
C ILE A 7 -2.51 -5.69 7.00
N THR A 8 -2.26 -6.97 7.25
CA THR A 8 -1.53 -7.86 6.35
C THR A 8 -2.52 -8.79 5.67
N ILE A 9 -2.61 -8.70 4.35
CA ILE A 9 -3.34 -9.66 3.53
C ILE A 9 -2.36 -10.67 2.95
N THR A 10 -2.78 -11.94 2.88
CA THR A 10 -1.93 -13.04 2.43
C THR A 10 -2.73 -14.09 1.66
N TYR A 11 -2.11 -14.69 0.64
CA TYR A 11 -2.59 -15.84 -0.08
C TYR A 11 -1.44 -16.61 -0.70
N GLN A 12 -1.25 -17.88 -0.32
CA GLN A 12 -0.15 -18.72 -0.78
C GLN A 12 1.21 -18.00 -0.70
N ALA A 13 1.53 -17.50 0.48
CA ALA A 13 2.68 -16.63 0.71
C ALA A 13 3.71 -17.24 1.69
N GLU A 14 3.84 -18.56 1.72
CA GLU A 14 4.77 -19.27 2.61
C GLU A 14 6.23 -18.77 2.50
N ALA A 15 6.62 -18.31 1.30
CA ALA A 15 7.97 -17.79 1.06
C ALA A 15 8.19 -16.36 1.59
N TYR A 16 7.11 -15.62 1.89
CA TYR A 16 7.20 -14.17 2.12
C TYR A 16 6.59 -13.68 3.43
N LEU A 17 5.59 -14.39 3.95
CA LEU A 17 4.79 -13.91 5.09
C LEU A 17 5.61 -13.77 6.37
N GLU A 18 6.50 -14.70 6.65
CA GLU A 18 7.29 -14.72 7.90
C GLU A 18 8.09 -13.43 8.09
N ARG A 19 8.73 -12.91 7.02
CA ARG A 19 9.49 -11.66 7.10
C ARG A 19 8.60 -10.45 7.39
N THR A 20 7.35 -10.44 6.90
CA THR A 20 6.39 -9.37 7.17
C THR A 20 5.98 -9.39 8.64
N LEU A 21 5.56 -10.57 9.16
CA LEU A 21 5.18 -10.75 10.57
C LEU A 21 6.33 -10.32 11.49
N LYS A 22 7.54 -10.82 11.23
CA LYS A 22 8.73 -10.49 11.99
C LYS A 22 9.01 -8.97 11.96
N SER A 23 8.89 -8.34 10.80
CA SER A 23 9.09 -6.90 10.65
C SER A 23 8.11 -6.06 11.50
N VAL A 24 6.88 -6.52 11.71
CA VAL A 24 5.89 -5.85 12.57
C VAL A 24 6.24 -6.07 14.04
N VAL A 25 6.56 -7.30 14.43
CA VAL A 25 6.88 -7.67 15.81
C VAL A 25 8.14 -6.95 16.32
N GLU A 26 9.17 -6.86 15.48
CA GLU A 26 10.45 -6.22 15.82
C GLU A 26 10.35 -4.71 16.04
N GLN A 27 9.23 -4.06 15.68
CA GLN A 27 9.01 -2.64 16.00
C GLN A 27 8.80 -2.36 17.50
N GLY A 28 8.43 -3.38 18.29
CA GLY A 28 8.29 -3.25 19.74
C GLY A 28 7.14 -2.37 20.23
N CYS A 29 6.13 -2.10 19.37
CA CYS A 29 4.98 -1.21 19.67
C CYS A 29 3.66 -1.97 19.80
N ALA A 30 3.68 -3.21 20.29
CA ALA A 30 2.51 -4.11 20.31
C ALA A 30 1.28 -3.52 21.03
N ASP A 31 1.48 -2.72 22.09
CA ASP A 31 0.39 -2.15 22.89
C ASP A 31 -0.31 -0.96 22.19
N GLU A 32 0.33 -0.37 21.17
CA GLU A 32 -0.18 0.80 20.46
C GLU A 32 -0.87 0.46 19.14
N ILE A 33 -0.77 -0.79 18.70
CA ILE A 33 -1.28 -1.26 17.41
C ILE A 33 -2.36 -2.33 17.56
N ASP A 34 -3.15 -2.48 16.50
CA ASP A 34 -4.06 -3.58 16.24
C ASP A 34 -3.56 -4.30 14.98
N TYR A 35 -2.93 -5.47 15.15
CA TYR A 35 -2.39 -6.21 14.04
C TYR A 35 -3.42 -7.19 13.49
N VAL A 36 -3.86 -6.97 12.26
CA VAL A 36 -4.89 -7.73 11.56
C VAL A 36 -4.25 -8.54 10.45
N VAL A 37 -4.50 -9.86 10.43
CA VAL A 37 -4.05 -10.74 9.34
C VAL A 37 -5.27 -11.36 8.66
N VAL A 38 -5.34 -11.24 7.34
CA VAL A 38 -6.40 -11.82 6.50
C VAL A 38 -5.78 -12.78 5.51
N ASP A 39 -6.11 -14.06 5.61
CA ASP A 39 -5.67 -15.10 4.70
C ASP A 39 -6.79 -15.52 3.74
N GLY A 40 -6.48 -15.60 2.45
CA GLY A 40 -7.40 -15.96 1.36
C GLY A 40 -7.71 -17.48 1.25
N ALA A 41 -7.69 -18.22 2.35
CA ALA A 41 -7.80 -19.70 2.43
C ALA A 41 -6.62 -20.39 1.72
N SER A 42 -5.41 -20.04 2.10
CA SER A 42 -4.16 -20.63 1.62
C SER A 42 -4.10 -22.15 1.80
N LYS A 43 -3.38 -22.83 0.91
CA LYS A 43 -3.21 -24.28 0.90
C LYS A 43 -1.76 -24.73 1.07
N ASP A 44 -0.83 -23.78 1.06
CA ASP A 44 0.58 -23.95 1.39
C ASP A 44 0.81 -23.79 2.90
N ARG A 45 2.04 -23.60 3.32
CA ARG A 45 2.41 -23.45 4.75
C ARG A 45 2.09 -22.07 5.34
N THR A 46 1.37 -21.20 4.61
CA THR A 46 0.99 -19.86 5.09
C THR A 46 0.26 -19.93 6.43
N LEU A 47 -0.70 -20.85 6.59
CA LEU A 47 -1.47 -20.99 7.84
C LEU A 47 -0.60 -21.49 9.01
N GLU A 48 0.38 -22.36 8.77
CA GLU A 48 1.34 -22.80 9.78
C GLU A 48 2.19 -21.61 10.29
N ILE A 49 2.62 -20.75 9.39
CA ILE A 49 3.39 -19.53 9.73
C ILE A 49 2.54 -18.56 10.57
N ILE A 50 1.26 -18.38 10.21
CA ILE A 50 0.34 -17.55 10.99
C ILE A 50 0.14 -18.11 12.40
N GLU A 51 -0.13 -19.39 12.53
CA GLU A 51 -0.35 -20.04 13.83
C GLU A 51 0.89 -19.95 14.73
N ALA A 52 2.10 -20.12 14.18
CA ALA A 52 3.35 -19.96 14.90
C ALA A 52 3.59 -18.53 15.43
N ASN A 53 2.93 -17.51 14.85
CA ASN A 53 3.05 -16.11 15.23
C ASN A 53 1.77 -15.55 15.87
N LYS A 54 0.79 -16.39 16.19
CA LYS A 54 -0.55 -16.00 16.63
C LYS A 54 -0.57 -15.09 17.87
N GLN A 55 0.40 -15.25 18.78
CA GLN A 55 0.53 -14.43 19.98
C GLN A 55 0.75 -12.93 19.68
N HIS A 56 1.16 -12.58 18.45
CA HIS A 56 1.40 -11.22 18.02
C HIS A 56 0.27 -10.63 17.15
N ILE A 57 -0.75 -11.44 16.83
CA ILE A 57 -1.85 -11.09 15.93
C ILE A 57 -3.12 -10.87 16.75
N GLN A 58 -3.67 -9.64 16.75
CA GLN A 58 -4.88 -9.30 17.50
C GLN A 58 -6.16 -9.75 16.80
N GLN A 59 -6.16 -9.75 15.47
CA GLN A 59 -7.30 -10.15 14.65
C GLN A 59 -6.82 -11.07 13.52
N PHE A 60 -7.49 -12.19 13.32
CA PHE A 60 -7.18 -13.14 12.26
C PHE A 60 -8.44 -13.74 11.65
N ILE A 61 -8.46 -13.84 10.33
CA ILE A 61 -9.45 -14.60 9.58
C ILE A 61 -8.78 -15.30 8.40
N SER A 62 -9.17 -16.57 8.15
CA SER A 62 -8.78 -17.33 6.96
C SER A 62 -10.04 -17.81 6.27
N GLU A 63 -10.35 -17.22 5.14
CA GLU A 63 -11.48 -17.60 4.30
C GLU A 63 -11.26 -17.17 2.85
N LYS A 64 -11.93 -17.85 1.92
CA LYS A 64 -11.84 -17.53 0.49
C LYS A 64 -12.27 -16.08 0.24
N ASP A 65 -11.47 -15.36 -0.51
CA ASP A 65 -11.76 -14.00 -0.97
C ASP A 65 -12.06 -13.95 -2.49
N LYS A 66 -12.53 -12.77 -2.94
CA LYS A 66 -12.79 -12.45 -4.35
C LYS A 66 -11.62 -11.69 -4.99
N GLY A 67 -10.45 -11.74 -4.39
CA GLY A 67 -9.22 -11.05 -4.77
C GLY A 67 -8.71 -10.09 -3.69
N ILE A 68 -7.54 -9.52 -3.93
CA ILE A 68 -6.75 -8.71 -2.99
C ILE A 68 -7.56 -7.63 -2.26
N TYR A 69 -8.43 -6.91 -2.97
CA TYR A 69 -9.23 -5.82 -2.37
C TYR A 69 -10.41 -6.32 -1.53
N ASP A 70 -10.88 -7.54 -1.76
CA ASP A 70 -11.87 -8.16 -0.88
C ASP A 70 -11.22 -8.56 0.45
N ALA A 71 -10.01 -9.11 0.41
CA ALA A 71 -9.22 -9.38 1.61
C ALA A 71 -8.89 -8.07 2.37
N MET A 72 -8.52 -6.99 1.66
CA MET A 72 -8.30 -5.67 2.27
C MET A 72 -9.58 -5.14 2.95
N ASN A 73 -10.74 -5.27 2.31
CA ASN A 73 -12.02 -4.87 2.89
C ASN A 73 -12.36 -5.65 4.16
N LYS A 74 -12.10 -6.96 4.18
CA LYS A 74 -12.26 -7.78 5.40
C LYS A 74 -11.34 -7.29 6.51
N GLY A 75 -10.08 -6.99 6.18
CA GLY A 75 -9.12 -6.42 7.12
C GLY A 75 -9.58 -5.08 7.69
N MET A 76 -10.13 -4.17 6.86
CA MET A 76 -10.69 -2.92 7.32
C MET A 76 -11.90 -3.09 8.27
N GLN A 77 -12.73 -4.11 8.03
CA GLN A 77 -13.88 -4.41 8.89
C GLN A 77 -13.46 -4.96 10.27
N LEU A 78 -12.35 -5.69 10.33
CA LEU A 78 -11.78 -6.20 11.59
C LEU A 78 -11.00 -5.11 12.34
N ALA A 79 -10.45 -4.13 11.65
CA ALA A 79 -9.58 -3.09 12.19
C ALA A 79 -10.26 -2.25 13.29
N LYS A 80 -9.56 -2.06 14.42
CA LYS A 80 -10.02 -1.32 15.60
C LYS A 80 -9.29 0.01 15.81
N GLY A 81 -8.13 0.21 15.16
CA GLY A 81 -7.33 1.42 15.27
C GLY A 81 -8.02 2.63 14.62
N ASP A 82 -7.60 3.81 15.05
CA ASP A 82 -8.07 5.08 14.47
C ASP A 82 -7.54 5.27 13.05
N TYR A 83 -6.39 4.70 12.74
CA TYR A 83 -5.72 4.74 11.44
C TYR A 83 -5.56 3.35 10.84
N LEU A 84 -5.44 3.29 9.52
CA LEU A 84 -5.21 2.08 8.74
C LEU A 84 -3.89 2.17 7.98
N LEU A 85 -3.08 1.11 8.05
CA LEU A 85 -1.91 0.86 7.24
C LEU A 85 -1.99 -0.55 6.66
N PHE A 86 -1.83 -0.68 5.35
CA PHE A 86 -1.69 -1.98 4.69
C PHE A 86 -0.22 -2.32 4.52
N LEU A 87 0.19 -3.46 5.06
CA LEU A 87 1.53 -4.03 4.89
C LEU A 87 1.36 -5.48 4.45
N ASN A 88 1.31 -5.69 3.12
CA ASN A 88 0.97 -6.99 2.54
C ASN A 88 2.08 -8.03 2.75
N ALA A 89 1.74 -9.32 2.64
CA ALA A 89 2.74 -10.38 2.72
C ALA A 89 3.87 -10.17 1.70
N GLY A 90 5.10 -10.09 2.20
CA GLY A 90 6.29 -9.75 1.44
C GLY A 90 6.85 -8.36 1.71
N ASP A 91 6.00 -7.39 2.07
CA ASP A 91 6.42 -6.05 2.44
C ASP A 91 6.87 -6.01 3.91
N THR A 92 7.75 -5.06 4.25
CA THR A 92 8.26 -4.88 5.62
C THR A 92 8.32 -3.40 5.96
N PHE A 93 8.41 -3.05 7.24
CA PHE A 93 8.77 -1.70 7.63
C PHE A 93 10.17 -1.32 7.11
N ALA A 94 10.38 -0.07 6.77
CA ALA A 94 11.64 0.41 6.19
C ALA A 94 12.83 0.33 7.16
N SER A 95 12.58 0.42 8.47
CA SER A 95 13.59 0.31 9.52
C SER A 95 12.99 -0.14 10.84
N ALA A 96 13.82 -0.50 11.81
CA ALA A 96 13.39 -0.91 13.15
C ALA A 96 12.69 0.21 13.96
N THR A 97 12.78 1.45 13.53
CA THR A 97 12.16 2.61 14.22
C THR A 97 10.99 3.20 13.43
N THR A 98 10.64 2.63 12.29
CA THR A 98 9.63 3.20 11.39
C THR A 98 8.28 3.34 12.07
N LEU A 99 7.79 2.32 12.75
CA LEU A 99 6.49 2.35 13.41
C LEU A 99 6.45 3.38 14.55
N LYS A 100 7.51 3.48 15.34
CA LYS A 100 7.64 4.51 16.38
C LYS A 100 7.54 5.93 15.78
N ASN A 101 8.22 6.17 14.66
CA ASN A 101 8.16 7.46 13.97
C ASN A 101 6.75 7.74 13.41
N ILE A 102 6.10 6.74 12.82
CA ILE A 102 4.71 6.84 12.35
C ILE A 102 3.80 7.23 13.53
N LEU A 103 3.87 6.53 14.67
CA LEU A 103 3.01 6.81 15.82
C LEU A 103 3.20 8.22 16.35
N GLN A 104 4.45 8.73 16.40
CA GLN A 104 4.75 10.12 16.74
C GLN A 104 4.20 11.13 15.72
N GLU A 105 4.29 10.82 14.42
CA GLU A 105 3.75 11.68 13.37
C GLU A 105 2.20 11.71 13.42
N LEU A 106 1.56 10.60 13.77
CA LEU A 106 0.11 10.49 13.98
C LEU A 106 -0.38 11.26 15.23
N ASP A 107 0.50 11.66 16.18
CA ASP A 107 0.12 12.55 17.29
C ASP A 107 -0.33 13.94 16.82
N GLN A 108 0.08 14.36 15.61
CA GLN A 108 -0.39 15.59 14.98
C GLN A 108 -1.83 15.45 14.43
N ASN A 109 -2.44 14.27 14.56
CA ASN A 109 -3.80 13.95 14.14
C ASN A 109 -4.10 14.26 12.66
N PRO A 110 -3.20 13.94 11.70
CA PRO A 110 -3.49 14.14 10.28
C PRO A 110 -4.61 13.21 9.81
N ASP A 111 -5.33 13.61 8.76
CA ASP A 111 -6.29 12.70 8.10
C ASP A 111 -5.57 11.64 7.27
N VAL A 112 -4.43 12.01 6.69
CA VAL A 112 -3.53 11.14 5.95
C VAL A 112 -2.08 11.42 6.30
N LEU A 113 -1.31 10.36 6.56
CA LEU A 113 0.15 10.38 6.60
C LEU A 113 0.65 9.55 5.41
N TYR A 114 1.51 10.13 4.56
CA TYR A 114 2.07 9.45 3.40
C TYR A 114 3.59 9.57 3.35
N GLY A 115 4.26 8.64 2.71
CA GLY A 115 5.71 8.66 2.63
C GLY A 115 6.30 7.91 1.44
N GLU A 116 7.60 7.76 1.45
CA GLU A 116 8.34 6.95 0.49
C GLU A 116 8.23 5.47 0.81
N ALA A 117 8.33 4.66 -0.25
CA ALA A 117 8.60 3.24 -0.19
C ALA A 117 10.00 2.96 -0.78
N VAL A 118 10.73 2.06 -0.16
CA VAL A 118 11.97 1.50 -0.71
C VAL A 118 11.58 0.26 -1.52
N PHE A 119 11.96 0.19 -2.78
CA PHE A 119 11.78 -1.01 -3.58
C PHE A 119 12.85 -2.04 -3.23
N VAL A 120 12.42 -3.28 -3.00
CA VAL A 120 13.32 -4.40 -2.69
C VAL A 120 13.04 -5.59 -3.62
N ASN A 121 14.11 -6.37 -3.90
CA ASN A 121 14.01 -7.64 -4.61
C ASN A 121 13.56 -8.78 -3.67
N ASN A 122 13.46 -10.01 -4.20
CA ASN A 122 13.06 -11.19 -3.43
C ASN A 122 13.99 -11.50 -2.24
N ASP A 123 15.24 -11.12 -2.33
CA ASP A 123 16.25 -11.32 -1.29
C ASP A 123 16.21 -10.24 -0.21
N GLY A 124 15.35 -9.21 -0.39
CA GLY A 124 15.23 -8.06 0.51
C GLY A 124 16.27 -6.96 0.26
N GLU A 125 17.05 -7.05 -0.81
CA GLU A 125 18.04 -6.05 -1.15
C GLU A 125 17.40 -4.81 -1.76
N SER A 126 17.82 -3.63 -1.31
CA SER A 126 17.28 -2.34 -1.77
C SER A 126 17.69 -2.06 -3.22
N ILE A 127 16.68 -1.71 -4.03
CA ILE A 127 16.83 -1.23 -5.40
C ILE A 127 16.87 0.30 -5.45
N GLY A 128 16.31 0.96 -4.42
CA GLY A 128 16.23 2.40 -4.28
C GLY A 128 14.84 2.89 -3.89
N LEU A 129 14.70 4.19 -3.71
CA LEU A 129 13.41 4.79 -3.42
C LEU A 129 12.48 4.68 -4.62
N ARG A 130 11.19 4.47 -4.37
CA ARG A 130 10.19 4.43 -5.44
C ARG A 130 10.24 5.66 -6.33
N SER A 131 10.41 6.85 -5.75
CA SER A 131 10.52 8.11 -6.48
C SER A 131 11.78 8.24 -7.36
N GLU A 132 12.78 7.37 -7.15
CA GLU A 132 14.01 7.29 -7.95
C GLU A 132 13.94 6.14 -8.98
N ALA A 133 13.26 5.06 -8.62
CA ALA A 133 13.08 3.87 -9.45
C ALA A 133 11.94 4.01 -10.45
N THR A 134 11.05 4.99 -10.30
CA THR A 134 9.91 5.23 -11.19
C THR A 134 9.89 6.68 -11.71
N PRO A 135 9.15 6.99 -12.79
CA PRO A 135 8.97 8.36 -13.26
C PRO A 135 8.09 9.22 -12.31
N HIS A 136 7.61 8.66 -11.21
CA HIS A 136 6.70 9.31 -10.26
C HIS A 136 7.49 9.84 -9.06
N LYS A 137 7.55 11.15 -8.91
CA LYS A 137 8.15 11.78 -7.73
C LYS A 137 7.11 11.89 -6.61
N LEU A 138 7.54 11.64 -5.38
CA LEU A 138 6.70 11.90 -4.22
C LEU A 138 6.53 13.41 -4.02
N PRO A 139 5.29 13.96 -4.05
CA PRO A 139 5.07 15.38 -3.89
C PRO A 139 5.41 15.85 -2.47
N ALA A 140 5.81 17.11 -2.32
CA ALA A 140 6.02 17.72 -1.01
C ALA A 140 4.68 18.02 -0.30
N SER A 141 3.65 18.34 -1.07
CA SER A 141 2.26 18.50 -0.64
C SER A 141 1.39 17.67 -1.57
N LEU A 142 0.59 16.78 -0.98
CA LEU A 142 -0.23 15.82 -1.70
C LEU A 142 -1.68 16.26 -1.76
N THR A 143 -2.29 16.13 -2.94
CA THR A 143 -3.72 16.29 -3.14
C THR A 143 -4.26 15.16 -4.02
N TRP A 144 -5.58 14.91 -3.98
CA TRP A 144 -6.19 13.94 -4.88
C TRP A 144 -5.98 14.26 -6.37
N LYS A 145 -5.80 15.55 -6.72
CA LYS A 145 -5.57 16.01 -8.10
C LYS A 145 -4.23 15.57 -8.68
N ASP A 146 -3.25 15.27 -7.83
CA ASP A 146 -1.92 14.85 -8.26
C ASP A 146 -1.97 13.46 -8.91
N PHE A 147 -2.93 12.62 -8.51
CA PHE A 147 -3.16 11.30 -9.08
C PHE A 147 -3.57 11.29 -10.55
N ARG A 148 -3.94 12.45 -11.13
CA ARG A 148 -4.23 12.56 -12.57
C ARG A 148 -3.11 12.04 -13.47
N PHE A 149 -1.88 11.96 -12.97
CA PHE A 149 -0.72 11.44 -13.68
C PHE A 149 -0.32 10.02 -13.23
N GLY A 150 -1.23 9.27 -12.65
CA GLY A 150 -1.04 7.90 -12.19
C GLY A 150 -0.75 7.79 -10.69
N MET A 151 -0.43 6.58 -10.24
CA MET A 151 -0.17 6.29 -8.85
C MET A 151 1.14 6.93 -8.38
N LEU A 152 1.07 7.83 -7.41
CA LEU A 152 2.22 8.54 -6.87
C LEU A 152 2.80 7.89 -5.62
N ILE A 153 1.98 7.20 -4.86
CA ILE A 153 2.31 6.59 -3.58
C ILE A 153 1.93 5.11 -3.65
N CYS A 154 2.67 4.24 -3.03
CA CYS A 154 2.21 2.87 -2.78
C CYS A 154 1.24 2.89 -1.60
N HIS A 155 0.15 2.14 -1.66
CA HIS A 155 -0.79 2.05 -0.54
C HIS A 155 -0.13 1.56 0.76
N GLN A 156 1.00 0.84 0.69
CA GLN A 156 1.82 0.46 1.85
C GLN A 156 2.58 1.64 2.49
N ALA A 157 2.63 2.78 1.82
CA ALA A 157 3.21 4.01 2.33
C ALA A 157 2.15 5.12 2.47
N PHE A 158 0.87 4.73 2.57
CA PHE A 158 -0.29 5.62 2.71
C PHE A 158 -1.11 5.18 3.93
N ILE A 159 -1.10 6.00 4.98
CA ILE A 159 -1.80 5.76 6.23
C ILE A 159 -2.96 6.74 6.32
N SER A 160 -4.16 6.26 6.55
CA SER A 160 -5.37 7.10 6.56
C SER A 160 -6.19 6.90 7.83
N LYS A 161 -6.88 7.94 8.27
CA LYS A 161 -7.92 7.79 9.30
C LYS A 161 -8.98 6.80 8.83
N ARG A 162 -9.30 5.81 9.67
CA ARG A 162 -10.33 4.81 9.40
C ARG A 162 -11.70 5.44 9.13
N SER A 163 -12.04 6.53 9.83
CA SER A 163 -13.33 7.19 9.71
C SER A 163 -13.64 7.82 8.35
N ILE A 164 -12.61 8.15 7.56
CA ILE A 164 -12.77 8.72 6.21
C ILE A 164 -12.49 7.70 5.09
N SER A 165 -12.01 6.52 5.44
CA SER A 165 -11.58 5.48 4.51
C SER A 165 -12.77 4.65 4.04
N PRO A 166 -13.20 4.75 2.77
CA PRO A 166 -14.25 3.89 2.22
C PRO A 166 -13.72 2.48 2.01
N LEU A 167 -14.58 1.51 1.79
CA LEU A 167 -14.18 0.20 1.32
C LEU A 167 -13.63 0.29 -0.11
N PHE A 168 -12.70 -0.60 -0.45
CA PHE A 168 -12.19 -0.73 -1.82
C PHE A 168 -13.30 -1.17 -2.78
N ASN A 169 -13.30 -0.61 -3.96
CA ASN A 169 -14.24 -0.96 -5.03
C ASN A 169 -13.85 -2.29 -5.67
N LEU A 170 -14.66 -3.33 -5.47
CA LEU A 170 -14.38 -4.69 -5.96
C LEU A 170 -14.59 -4.87 -7.47
N SER A 171 -15.07 -3.86 -8.19
CA SER A 171 -15.13 -3.89 -9.66
C SER A 171 -13.73 -3.80 -10.29
N TYR A 172 -12.78 -3.15 -9.62
CA TYR A 172 -11.37 -3.10 -9.98
C TYR A 172 -10.62 -4.23 -9.27
N LYS A 173 -9.82 -4.99 -10.01
CA LYS A 173 -9.08 -6.14 -9.47
C LYS A 173 -7.61 -5.86 -9.20
N LEU A 174 -7.04 -4.84 -9.86
CA LEU A 174 -5.60 -4.54 -9.84
C LEU A 174 -5.29 -3.07 -9.59
N SER A 175 -6.28 -2.18 -9.54
CA SER A 175 -6.08 -0.72 -9.42
C SER A 175 -7.10 -0.03 -8.51
N SER A 176 -7.79 -0.79 -7.62
CA SER A 176 -8.73 -0.22 -6.65
C SER A 176 -8.03 0.60 -5.56
N ASP A 177 -6.74 0.38 -5.33
CA ASP A 177 -5.90 1.18 -4.45
C ASP A 177 -5.81 2.64 -4.89
N ILE A 178 -5.66 2.89 -6.19
CA ILE A 178 -5.65 4.25 -6.76
C ILE A 178 -7.01 4.94 -6.54
N ASP A 179 -8.11 4.22 -6.79
CA ASP A 179 -9.46 4.72 -6.55
C ASP A 179 -9.67 5.06 -5.07
N TRP A 180 -9.22 4.18 -4.19
CA TRP A 180 -9.33 4.31 -2.74
C TRP A 180 -8.53 5.50 -2.22
N GLU A 181 -7.25 5.65 -2.61
CA GLU A 181 -6.41 6.78 -2.21
C GLU A 181 -7.00 8.12 -2.66
N ILE A 182 -7.52 8.20 -3.90
CA ILE A 182 -8.20 9.41 -4.41
C ILE A 182 -9.45 9.71 -3.58
N GLN A 183 -10.27 8.72 -3.23
CA GLN A 183 -11.47 8.91 -2.42
C GLN A 183 -11.15 9.36 -0.99
N VAL A 184 -10.13 8.79 -0.36
CA VAL A 184 -9.63 9.22 0.96
C VAL A 184 -9.15 10.67 0.89
N LEU A 185 -8.31 11.01 -0.08
CA LEU A 185 -7.76 12.36 -0.24
C LEU A 185 -8.83 13.41 -0.55
N LYS A 186 -9.91 13.06 -1.23
CA LYS A 186 -11.05 13.98 -1.44
C LYS A 186 -11.77 14.34 -0.14
N LYS A 187 -11.71 13.48 0.88
CA LYS A 187 -12.32 13.70 2.20
C LYS A 187 -11.36 14.31 3.22
N SER A 188 -10.04 14.25 2.93
CA SER A 188 -9.00 14.71 3.83
C SER A 188 -8.90 16.23 3.88
N GLN A 189 -8.66 16.77 5.06
CA GLN A 189 -8.38 18.19 5.31
C GLN A 189 -6.91 18.41 5.69
N THR A 190 -6.33 17.47 6.44
CA THR A 190 -4.96 17.54 6.93
C THR A 190 -4.15 16.35 6.42
N ILE A 191 -3.11 16.65 5.64
CA ILE A 191 -2.25 15.65 5.01
C ILE A 191 -0.81 15.93 5.41
N LEU A 192 -0.16 14.94 6.03
CA LEU A 192 1.21 15.03 6.50
C LEU A 192 2.12 14.12 5.66
N LYS A 193 3.29 14.61 5.31
CA LYS A 193 4.34 13.82 4.69
C LYS A 193 5.29 13.29 5.76
N SER A 194 5.50 11.98 5.78
CA SER A 194 6.47 11.35 6.68
C SER A 194 7.90 11.80 6.35
N LYS A 195 8.71 11.95 7.38
CA LYS A 195 10.11 12.38 7.30
C LYS A 195 11.05 11.28 6.79
N ALA A 196 10.62 10.02 6.90
CA ALA A 196 11.39 8.83 6.52
C ALA A 196 10.56 7.88 5.65
N PRO A 197 11.18 6.95 4.92
CA PRO A 197 10.46 5.88 4.23
C PRO A 197 9.64 5.03 5.21
N ILE A 198 8.45 4.61 4.76
CA ILE A 198 7.49 3.86 5.58
C ILE A 198 7.70 2.35 5.41
N CYS A 199 7.89 1.88 4.19
CA CYS A 199 7.98 0.45 3.93
C CYS A 199 9.07 0.09 2.92
N ASN A 200 9.53 -1.15 3.02
CA ASN A 200 10.19 -1.86 1.94
C ASN A 200 9.12 -2.61 1.15
N TYR A 201 8.96 -2.23 -0.10
CA TYR A 201 7.97 -2.80 -1.01
C TYR A 201 8.60 -3.91 -1.83
N LEU A 202 8.08 -5.12 -1.72
CA LEU A 202 8.52 -6.25 -2.54
C LEU A 202 8.03 -6.10 -3.97
N MET A 203 8.97 -5.99 -4.91
CA MET A 203 8.63 -5.88 -6.33
C MET A 203 8.07 -7.19 -6.91
N GLY A 204 7.31 -7.08 -8.02
CA GLY A 204 6.79 -8.25 -8.74
C GLY A 204 5.37 -8.67 -8.36
N GLY A 205 4.61 -7.83 -7.66
CA GLY A 205 3.22 -8.12 -7.26
C GLY A 205 2.24 -8.30 -8.43
N ALA A 206 0.98 -8.61 -8.11
CA ALA A 206 -0.07 -8.99 -9.06
C ALA A 206 -0.31 -7.99 -10.20
N SER A 207 -0.18 -6.69 -9.95
CA SER A 207 -0.36 -5.64 -10.97
C SER A 207 0.74 -5.66 -12.03
N VAL A 208 1.98 -6.00 -11.64
CA VAL A 208 3.13 -6.16 -12.56
C VAL A 208 2.97 -7.42 -13.41
N GLN A 209 2.52 -8.51 -12.81
CA GLN A 209 2.25 -9.77 -13.53
C GLN A 209 1.09 -9.65 -14.54
N ASN A 210 0.19 -8.66 -14.37
CA ASN A 210 -1.00 -8.44 -15.20
C ASN A 210 -1.03 -7.01 -15.81
N LEU A 211 0.08 -6.54 -16.35
CA LEU A 211 0.30 -5.15 -16.79
C LEU A 211 -0.83 -4.59 -17.66
N LYS A 212 -1.23 -5.30 -18.73
CA LYS A 212 -2.27 -4.82 -19.67
C LYS A 212 -3.60 -4.59 -18.97
N LYS A 213 -4.00 -5.52 -18.09
CA LYS A 213 -5.25 -5.40 -17.32
C LYS A 213 -5.16 -4.27 -16.30
N SER A 214 -4.03 -4.17 -15.59
CA SER A 214 -3.77 -3.10 -14.64
C SER A 214 -3.80 -1.72 -15.29
N TRP A 215 -3.25 -1.58 -16.50
CA TRP A 215 -3.30 -0.33 -17.24
C TRP A 215 -4.71 0.08 -17.66
N ASN A 216 -5.52 -0.87 -18.13
CA ASN A 216 -6.91 -0.60 -18.51
C ASN A 216 -7.73 -0.20 -17.28
N GLU A 217 -7.61 -0.91 -16.16
CA GLU A 217 -8.32 -0.54 -14.93
C GLU A 217 -7.87 0.83 -14.41
N ARG A 218 -6.56 1.13 -14.44
CA ARG A 218 -6.03 2.44 -14.08
C ARG A 218 -6.61 3.55 -14.96
N TYR A 219 -6.71 3.31 -16.27
CA TYR A 219 -7.35 4.26 -17.19
C TYR A 219 -8.80 4.52 -16.78
N ASP A 220 -9.57 3.48 -16.47
CA ASP A 220 -10.98 3.58 -16.08
C ASP A 220 -11.14 4.29 -14.73
N VAL A 221 -10.30 3.99 -13.74
CA VAL A 221 -10.26 4.70 -12.46
C VAL A 221 -10.00 6.20 -12.67
N LEU A 222 -8.95 6.55 -13.39
CA LEU A 222 -8.63 7.96 -13.63
C LEU A 222 -9.69 8.68 -14.45
N LYS A 223 -10.30 8.00 -15.44
CA LYS A 223 -11.43 8.53 -16.20
C LYS A 223 -12.64 8.82 -15.31
N SER A 224 -12.95 7.96 -14.33
CA SER A 224 -14.07 8.17 -13.41
C SER A 224 -13.88 9.39 -12.51
N HIS A 225 -12.64 9.68 -12.12
CA HIS A 225 -12.33 10.81 -11.23
C HIS A 225 -12.09 12.14 -11.95
N PHE A 226 -11.52 12.11 -13.16
CA PHE A 226 -11.06 13.31 -13.89
C PHE A 226 -11.85 13.61 -15.16
N GLY A 227 -12.71 12.68 -15.62
CA GLY A 227 -13.43 12.79 -16.87
C GLY A 227 -12.62 12.32 -18.09
N LEU A 228 -13.30 12.09 -19.22
CA LEU A 228 -12.70 11.48 -20.41
C LEU A 228 -11.62 12.33 -21.06
N ILE A 229 -11.93 13.61 -21.36
CA ILE A 229 -11.01 14.49 -22.10
C ILE A 229 -9.73 14.79 -21.29
N PRO A 230 -9.81 15.23 -20.02
CA PRO A 230 -8.61 15.39 -19.20
C PRO A 230 -7.81 14.10 -19.06
N ASN A 231 -8.49 12.95 -18.93
CA ASN A 231 -7.81 11.66 -18.78
C ASN A 231 -7.00 11.28 -20.01
N ILE A 232 -7.51 11.52 -21.23
CA ILE A 232 -6.75 11.30 -22.48
C ILE A 232 -5.48 12.16 -22.48
N VAL A 233 -5.60 13.45 -22.19
CA VAL A 233 -4.45 14.38 -22.16
C VAL A 233 -3.43 13.94 -21.10
N ASN A 234 -3.90 13.58 -19.91
CA ASN A 234 -3.03 13.11 -18.82
C ASN A 234 -2.28 11.83 -19.19
N HIS A 235 -2.93 10.89 -19.90
CA HIS A 235 -2.28 9.67 -20.37
C HIS A 235 -1.18 9.92 -21.40
N LEU A 236 -1.36 10.88 -22.30
CA LEU A 236 -0.27 11.30 -23.20
C LEU A 236 0.94 11.80 -22.40
N ILE A 237 0.71 12.58 -21.35
CA ILE A 237 1.79 13.05 -20.46
C ILE A 237 2.43 11.88 -19.69
N ILE A 238 1.64 10.93 -19.19
CA ILE A 238 2.15 9.73 -18.50
C ILE A 238 3.08 8.93 -19.42
N VAL A 239 2.64 8.67 -20.66
CA VAL A 239 3.44 7.93 -21.67
C VAL A 239 4.73 8.68 -21.99
N LEU A 240 4.64 9.99 -22.29
CA LEU A 240 5.81 10.81 -22.59
C LEU A 240 6.82 10.83 -21.45
N ARG A 241 6.35 11.00 -20.21
CA ARG A 241 7.18 10.95 -18.99
C ARG A 241 7.85 9.59 -18.82
N GLY A 242 7.11 8.50 -19.06
CA GLY A 242 7.64 7.13 -19.03
C GLY A 242 8.76 6.92 -20.05
N LEU A 243 8.56 7.39 -21.30
CA LEU A 243 9.56 7.30 -22.37
C LEU A 243 10.83 8.10 -22.02
N ILE A 244 10.69 9.34 -21.53
CA ILE A 244 11.83 10.16 -21.10
C ILE A 244 12.59 9.49 -19.96
N PHE A 245 11.87 8.89 -18.99
CA PHE A 245 12.49 8.19 -17.89
C PHE A 245 13.26 6.94 -18.37
N ALA A 246 12.65 6.13 -19.24
CA ALA A 246 13.27 4.95 -19.83
C ALA A 246 14.56 5.29 -20.60
N LEU A 247 14.54 6.37 -21.38
CA LEU A 247 15.74 6.87 -22.10
C LEU A 247 16.84 7.28 -21.11
N LYS A 248 16.52 8.01 -20.03
CA LYS A 248 17.48 8.40 -19.00
C LYS A 248 18.09 7.23 -18.24
N LYS A 249 17.33 6.16 -18.03
CA LYS A 249 17.78 4.93 -17.36
C LYS A 249 18.35 3.89 -18.34
N GLN A 250 18.61 4.25 -19.59
CA GLN A 250 19.16 3.37 -20.65
C GLN A 250 18.37 2.05 -20.80
N GLY A 251 17.06 2.13 -20.76
CA GLY A 251 16.17 0.96 -20.86
C GLY A 251 16.13 0.07 -19.61
N LYS A 252 16.89 0.36 -18.58
CA LYS A 252 16.78 -0.30 -17.26
C LYS A 252 15.57 0.22 -16.50
N TYR A 253 14.41 -0.12 -17.01
CA TYR A 253 13.12 0.14 -16.42
C TYR A 253 12.57 -1.22 -15.99
N TRP A 254 12.86 -1.59 -14.73
CA TRP A 254 12.47 -2.85 -14.02
C TRP A 254 12.06 -4.06 -14.84
#